data_c4dd181ef063579538e4cba0628c791e
#
_entry.id   c4dd181ef063579538e4cba0628c791e
#
_cell.length_a   1.000
_cell.length_b   1.000
_cell.length_c   1.000
_cell.angle_alpha   90.00
_cell.angle_beta   90.00
_cell.angle_gamma   90.00
#
_symmetry.space_group_name_H-M   'P 1'
#
loop_
_entity.id
_entity.type
_entity.pdbx_description
1 polymer ?
#
loop_
_entity_poly.entity_id
_entity_poly.type
_entity_poly.pdbx_seq_one_letter_code
_entity_poly.pdbx_strand_id
1 'polypeptide(L)'
;MAYKDYSFLDICSLSEKEKEVWQMKNVILKSIGGLPDNVRTIRLAEMIHFKSEDKCTYGCFRPAEEDIIISRHLLLRPEAFLGVLCHELAHAKSEADDISKDFEDELTNMLGYIAYALVGLSDNNESVVSESRSLDTYTFAYAGCRCMDCFEDRFEWNDDKSYVRCKVCGREYMGGYNELVDLNRR
;
A
#
# COMPACT_ATOMS: atom_id res chain seq x y z
N MET A 1 -4.00 8.79 27.67
CA MET A 1 -3.64 8.66 26.24
C MET A 1 -2.43 9.54 25.99
N ALA A 2 -1.32 8.98 25.57
CA ALA A 2 -0.15 9.76 25.17
C ALA A 2 -0.48 10.50 23.86
N TYR A 3 -0.39 11.82 23.86
CA TYR A 3 -0.63 12.62 22.66
C TYR A 3 0.56 12.44 21.73
N LYS A 4 0.34 11.89 20.54
CA LYS A 4 1.36 11.77 19.50
C LYS A 4 1.32 13.00 18.62
N ASP A 5 2.48 13.57 18.32
CA ASP A 5 2.63 14.70 17.39
C ASP A 5 3.18 14.18 16.06
N TYR A 6 2.53 14.55 14.95
CA TYR A 6 2.88 14.10 13.62
C TYR A 6 3.11 15.30 12.71
N SER A 7 4.29 15.39 12.13
CA SER A 7 4.58 16.32 11.04
C SER A 7 4.42 15.57 9.71
N PHE A 8 3.22 15.61 9.15
CA PHE A 8 2.94 14.92 7.89
C PHE A 8 3.69 15.55 6.72
N LEU A 9 4.11 14.68 5.80
CA LEU A 9 4.84 15.06 4.61
C LEU A 9 3.96 14.98 3.37
N ASP A 10 4.18 15.93 2.46
CA ASP A 10 3.73 15.79 1.09
C ASP A 10 4.68 14.84 0.34
N ILE A 11 4.12 13.82 -0.29
CA ILE A 11 4.89 12.86 -1.10
C ILE A 11 5.64 13.56 -2.24
N CYS A 12 5.14 14.70 -2.73
CA CYS A 12 5.83 15.50 -3.73
C CYS A 12 7.17 16.08 -3.23
N SER A 13 7.36 16.20 -1.91
CA SER A 13 8.61 16.69 -1.31
C SER A 13 9.71 15.64 -1.21
N LEU A 14 9.42 14.38 -1.51
CA LEU A 14 10.38 13.29 -1.48
C LEU A 14 11.36 13.38 -2.65
N SER A 15 12.61 13.00 -2.42
CA SER A 15 13.57 12.74 -3.49
C SER A 15 13.11 11.54 -4.33
N GLU A 16 13.63 11.41 -5.56
CA GLU A 16 13.28 10.29 -6.44
C GLU A 16 13.59 8.93 -5.79
N LYS A 17 14.72 8.82 -5.10
CA LYS A 17 15.09 7.60 -4.39
C LYS A 17 14.12 7.25 -3.25
N GLU A 18 13.66 8.24 -2.50
CA GLU A 18 12.64 8.03 -1.46
C GLU A 18 11.30 7.65 -2.08
N LYS A 19 10.93 8.21 -3.23
CA LYS A 19 9.73 7.82 -3.97
C LYS A 19 9.80 6.38 -4.45
N GLU A 20 10.94 5.92 -4.96
CA GLU A 20 11.15 4.52 -5.34
C GLU A 20 10.88 3.59 -4.15
N VAL A 21 11.49 3.87 -2.99
CA VAL A 21 11.27 3.08 -1.78
C VAL A 21 9.81 3.15 -1.32
N TRP A 22 9.22 4.34 -1.34
CA TRP A 22 7.81 4.52 -0.99
C TRP A 22 6.86 3.70 -1.86
N GLN A 23 7.16 3.55 -3.16
CA GLN A 23 6.36 2.74 -4.07
C GLN A 23 6.43 1.24 -3.77
N MET A 24 7.45 0.75 -3.08
CA MET A 24 7.56 -0.67 -2.70
C MET A 24 6.38 -1.14 -1.83
N LYS A 25 5.68 -0.23 -1.11
CA LYS A 25 4.45 -0.56 -0.39
C LYS A 25 3.40 -1.22 -1.26
N ASN A 26 3.35 -0.85 -2.56
CA ASN A 26 2.35 -1.38 -3.49
C ASN A 26 2.56 -2.88 -3.75
N VAL A 27 3.81 -3.35 -3.70
CA VAL A 27 4.13 -4.78 -3.82
C VAL A 27 3.58 -5.53 -2.62
N ILE A 28 3.79 -5.01 -1.40
CA ILE A 28 3.26 -5.61 -0.17
C ILE A 28 1.73 -5.63 -0.23
N LEU A 29 1.10 -4.49 -0.48
CA LEU A 29 -0.36 -4.38 -0.55
C LEU A 29 -0.95 -5.34 -1.58
N LYS A 30 -0.34 -5.45 -2.76
CA LYS A 30 -0.78 -6.42 -3.78
C LYS A 30 -0.69 -7.85 -3.29
N SER A 31 0.40 -8.20 -2.59
CA SER A 31 0.61 -9.56 -2.10
C SER A 31 -0.40 -9.98 -1.02
N ILE A 32 -0.89 -9.03 -0.22
CA ILE A 32 -1.83 -9.28 0.88
C ILE A 32 -3.30 -9.02 0.52
N GLY A 33 -3.59 -8.71 -0.75
CA GLY A 33 -4.95 -8.46 -1.24
C GLY A 33 -5.46 -7.03 -1.11
N GLY A 34 -4.58 -6.07 -0.82
CA GLY A 34 -4.94 -4.64 -0.71
C GLY A 34 -4.77 -4.08 0.70
N LEU A 35 -5.27 -2.85 0.90
CA LEU A 35 -5.38 -2.26 2.24
C LEU A 35 -6.46 -2.97 3.05
N PRO A 36 -6.26 -3.19 4.37
CA PRO A 36 -7.33 -3.61 5.27
C PRO A 36 -8.53 -2.63 5.21
N ASP A 37 -9.75 -3.14 5.41
CA ASP A 37 -10.99 -2.35 5.30
C ASP A 37 -11.06 -1.18 6.30
N ASN A 38 -10.37 -1.31 7.42
CA ASN A 38 -10.24 -0.31 8.47
C ASN A 38 -9.06 0.65 8.27
N VAL A 39 -8.42 0.65 7.09
CA VAL A 39 -7.34 1.57 6.71
C VAL A 39 -7.71 2.30 5.43
N ARG A 40 -7.86 3.62 5.51
CA ARG A 40 -8.10 4.45 4.31
C ARG A 40 -6.82 4.87 3.62
N THR A 41 -5.75 5.10 4.39
CA THR A 41 -4.52 5.66 3.81
C THR A 41 -3.29 5.27 4.61
N ILE A 42 -2.15 5.24 3.91
CA ILE A 42 -0.82 5.17 4.52
C ILE A 42 -0.14 6.52 4.29
N ARG A 43 0.35 7.14 5.36
CA ARG A 43 0.94 8.48 5.34
C ARG A 43 2.38 8.46 5.81
N LEU A 44 3.18 9.41 5.34
CA LEU A 44 4.51 9.69 5.86
C LEU A 44 4.49 10.84 6.85
N ALA A 45 5.26 10.69 7.92
CA ALA A 45 5.59 11.79 8.82
C ALA A 45 7.11 11.96 8.88
N GLU A 46 7.57 13.18 9.09
CA GLU A 46 9.01 13.46 9.27
C GLU A 46 9.55 12.68 10.46
N MET A 47 8.86 12.78 11.59
CA MET A 47 9.07 11.99 12.82
C MET A 47 7.74 11.73 13.51
N ILE A 48 7.73 10.67 14.32
CA ILE A 48 6.59 10.28 15.15
C ILE A 48 7.06 10.35 16.62
N HIS A 49 6.59 11.34 17.35
CA HIS A 49 6.95 11.56 18.74
C HIS A 49 5.83 11.18 19.70
N PHE A 50 6.18 10.53 20.80
CA PHE A 50 5.30 10.42 21.96
C PHE A 50 5.59 11.56 22.94
N LYS A 51 4.63 12.44 23.20
CA LYS A 51 4.81 13.59 24.11
C LYS A 51 5.12 13.22 25.57
N SER A 52 4.79 12.00 25.99
CA SER A 52 4.99 11.56 27.37
C SER A 52 6.29 10.78 27.61
N GLU A 53 7.00 10.42 26.57
CA GLU A 53 8.23 9.64 26.64
C GLU A 53 9.18 10.15 25.55
N ASP A 54 10.46 10.31 25.86
CA ASP A 54 11.51 10.61 24.86
C ASP A 54 11.72 9.43 23.87
N LYS A 55 10.63 8.77 23.48
CA LYS A 55 10.64 7.65 22.54
C LYS A 55 10.05 8.07 21.22
N CYS A 56 10.78 7.74 20.15
CA CYS A 56 10.29 7.82 18.79
C CYS A 56 9.80 6.42 18.37
N THR A 57 8.70 6.34 17.65
CA THR A 57 8.29 5.14 16.94
C THR A 57 8.51 5.30 15.46
N TYR A 58 8.67 4.20 14.75
CA TYR A 58 8.88 4.19 13.32
C TYR A 58 7.60 4.05 12.51
N GLY A 59 6.56 3.49 13.12
CA GLY A 59 5.23 3.32 12.53
C GLY A 59 4.13 3.43 13.58
N CYS A 60 2.90 3.59 13.12
CA CYS A 60 1.72 3.59 13.98
C CYS A 60 0.45 3.39 13.15
N PHE A 61 -0.32 2.33 13.44
CA PHE A 61 -1.70 2.22 13.03
C PHE A 61 -2.59 3.06 13.96
N ARG A 62 -3.51 3.83 13.40
CA ARG A 62 -4.48 4.65 14.16
C ARG A 62 -5.90 4.26 13.76
N PRO A 63 -6.56 3.40 14.56
CA PRO A 63 -7.91 2.92 14.24
C PRO A 63 -8.96 4.03 14.10
N ALA A 64 -8.88 5.08 14.94
CA ALA A 64 -9.85 6.16 14.95
C ALA A 64 -9.76 7.04 13.70
N GLU A 65 -8.58 7.21 13.13
CA GLU A 65 -8.32 7.99 11.92
C GLU A 65 -8.26 7.12 10.67
N GLU A 66 -8.33 5.80 10.84
CA GLU A 66 -8.26 4.80 9.77
C GLU A 66 -7.01 4.97 8.90
N ASP A 67 -5.86 5.29 9.51
CA ASP A 67 -4.62 5.45 8.78
C ASP A 67 -3.44 4.74 9.45
N ILE A 68 -2.42 4.47 8.61
CA ILE A 68 -1.10 4.03 9.06
C ILE A 68 -0.11 5.16 8.80
N ILE A 69 0.68 5.50 9.81
CA ILE A 69 1.73 6.50 9.69
C ILE A 69 3.08 5.80 9.74
N ILE A 70 3.96 6.14 8.79
CA ILE A 70 5.33 5.63 8.70
C ILE A 70 6.30 6.81 8.75
N SER A 71 7.40 6.66 9.50
CA SER A 71 8.45 7.68 9.57
C SER A 71 9.24 7.73 8.26
N ARG A 72 9.46 8.95 7.71
CA ARG A 72 10.30 9.21 6.53
C ARG A 72 11.68 8.59 6.64
N HIS A 73 12.26 8.61 7.85
CA HIS A 73 13.59 8.05 8.11
C HIS A 73 13.75 6.61 7.59
N LEU A 74 12.68 5.82 7.58
CA LEU A 74 12.71 4.44 7.09
C LEU A 74 12.92 4.35 5.57
N LEU A 75 12.63 5.40 4.81
CA LEU A 75 12.88 5.40 3.36
C LEU A 75 14.38 5.35 3.00
N LEU A 76 15.27 5.57 3.99
CA LEU A 76 16.71 5.35 3.83
C LEU A 76 17.11 3.87 3.91
N ARG A 77 16.20 3.01 4.41
CA ARG A 77 16.43 1.58 4.65
C ARG A 77 15.20 0.80 4.20
N PRO A 78 15.13 0.41 2.91
CA PRO A 78 13.95 -0.24 2.33
C PRO A 78 13.46 -1.46 3.11
N GLU A 79 14.37 -2.28 3.63
CA GLU A 79 14.04 -3.46 4.43
C GLU A 79 13.35 -3.11 5.74
N ALA A 80 13.77 -2.03 6.39
CA ALA A 80 13.15 -1.55 7.63
C ALA A 80 11.79 -0.91 7.34
N PHE A 81 11.67 -0.16 6.24
CA PHE A 81 10.39 0.41 5.78
C PHE A 81 9.36 -0.68 5.55
N LEU A 82 9.71 -1.72 4.80
CA LEU A 82 8.80 -2.83 4.49
C LEU A 82 8.43 -3.63 5.74
N GLY A 83 9.40 -3.85 6.64
CA GLY A 83 9.15 -4.55 7.91
C GLY A 83 8.17 -3.80 8.81
N VAL A 84 8.38 -2.48 9.01
CA VAL A 84 7.46 -1.66 9.81
C VAL A 84 6.09 -1.56 9.13
N LEU A 85 6.04 -1.42 7.80
CA LEU A 85 4.78 -1.42 7.07
C LEU A 85 3.98 -2.70 7.29
N CYS A 86 4.62 -3.88 7.21
CA CYS A 86 3.96 -5.16 7.48
C CYS A 86 3.47 -5.25 8.93
N HIS A 87 4.25 -4.75 9.88
CA HIS A 87 3.88 -4.71 11.29
C HIS A 87 2.61 -3.90 11.54
N GLU A 88 2.54 -2.67 11.01
CA GLU A 88 1.36 -1.81 11.16
C GLU A 88 0.14 -2.35 10.41
N LEU A 89 0.35 -2.99 9.25
CA LEU A 89 -0.72 -3.68 8.53
C LEU A 89 -1.25 -4.89 9.30
N ALA A 90 -0.38 -5.61 10.02
CA ALA A 90 -0.80 -6.72 10.88
C ALA A 90 -1.66 -6.23 12.05
N HIS A 91 -1.29 -5.11 12.69
CA HIS A 91 -2.15 -4.46 13.69
C HIS A 91 -3.52 -4.10 13.12
N ALA A 92 -3.55 -3.52 11.92
CA ALA A 92 -4.80 -3.13 11.28
C ALA A 92 -5.69 -4.35 10.98
N LYS A 93 -5.13 -5.45 10.49
CA LYS A 93 -5.89 -6.65 10.12
C LYS A 93 -6.33 -7.48 11.32
N SER A 94 -5.49 -7.60 12.34
CA SER A 94 -5.80 -8.38 13.54
C SER A 94 -6.60 -7.60 14.58
N GLU A 95 -6.56 -6.25 14.52
CA GLU A 95 -7.09 -5.35 15.57
C GLU A 95 -6.53 -5.66 16.97
N ALA A 96 -5.36 -6.26 17.03
CA ALA A 96 -4.74 -6.78 18.22
C ALA A 96 -3.46 -6.02 18.59
N ASP A 97 -3.10 -6.06 19.88
CA ASP A 97 -1.86 -5.49 20.40
C ASP A 97 -0.65 -6.38 20.08
N ASP A 98 0.55 -5.78 20.16
CA ASP A 98 1.82 -6.51 20.13
C ASP A 98 1.80 -7.72 21.09
N ILE A 99 2.51 -8.79 20.70
CA ILE A 99 2.69 -10.00 21.52
C ILE A 99 1.39 -10.81 21.70
N SER A 100 0.29 -10.44 21.04
CA SER A 100 -0.91 -11.26 21.00
C SER A 100 -0.78 -12.36 19.95
N LYS A 101 -1.47 -13.48 20.20
CA LYS A 101 -1.49 -14.59 19.24
C LYS A 101 -2.12 -14.14 17.90
N ASP A 102 -3.16 -13.34 17.95
CA ASP A 102 -3.88 -12.89 16.76
C ASP A 102 -2.98 -11.99 15.88
N PHE A 103 -2.18 -11.12 16.49
CA PHE A 103 -1.17 -10.31 15.80
C PHE A 103 -0.08 -11.19 15.17
N GLU A 104 0.48 -12.14 15.92
CA GLU A 104 1.53 -13.03 15.43
C GLU A 104 1.05 -13.93 14.29
N ASP A 105 -0.16 -14.47 14.39
CA ASP A 105 -0.79 -15.29 13.35
C ASP A 105 -0.99 -14.45 12.07
N GLU A 106 -1.52 -13.21 12.18
CA GLU A 106 -1.71 -12.36 11.02
C GLU A 106 -0.39 -11.94 10.37
N LEU A 107 0.61 -11.55 11.16
CA LEU A 107 1.94 -11.21 10.63
C LEU A 107 2.57 -12.41 9.90
N THR A 108 2.43 -13.62 10.46
CA THR A 108 2.91 -14.86 9.84
C THR A 108 2.19 -15.13 8.51
N ASN A 109 0.87 -14.96 8.47
CA ASN A 109 0.08 -15.11 7.24
C ASN A 109 0.53 -14.12 6.16
N MET A 110 0.72 -12.86 6.53
CA MET A 110 1.20 -11.82 5.60
C MET A 110 2.58 -12.17 5.03
N LEU A 111 3.52 -12.62 5.87
CA LEU A 111 4.84 -13.07 5.41
C LEU A 111 4.71 -14.25 4.44
N GLY A 112 3.79 -15.16 4.69
CA GLY A 112 3.48 -16.28 3.78
C GLY A 112 2.98 -15.80 2.42
N TYR A 113 2.03 -14.87 2.37
CA TYR A 113 1.52 -14.29 1.12
C TYR A 113 2.60 -13.55 0.33
N ILE A 114 3.41 -12.74 1.01
CA ILE A 114 4.51 -11.99 0.39
C ILE A 114 5.55 -12.96 -0.18
N ALA A 115 5.97 -13.95 0.60
CA ALA A 115 6.93 -14.96 0.16
C ALA A 115 6.40 -15.76 -1.04
N TYR A 116 5.14 -16.19 -1.01
CA TYR A 116 4.50 -16.89 -2.11
C TYR A 116 4.45 -16.04 -3.39
N ALA A 117 4.08 -14.76 -3.25
CA ALA A 117 4.05 -13.85 -4.40
C ALA A 117 5.45 -13.65 -5.02
N LEU A 118 6.50 -13.56 -4.20
CA LEU A 118 7.87 -13.42 -4.67
C LEU A 118 8.38 -14.70 -5.36
N VAL A 119 8.09 -15.87 -4.82
CA VAL A 119 8.49 -17.17 -5.41
C VAL A 119 7.70 -17.44 -6.68
N GLY A 120 6.39 -17.22 -6.67
CA GLY A 120 5.55 -17.43 -7.86
C GLY A 120 5.86 -16.50 -9.04
N LEU A 121 6.47 -15.34 -8.78
CA LEU A 121 6.97 -14.45 -9.83
C LEU A 121 8.27 -14.97 -10.46
N SER A 122 9.04 -15.82 -9.75
CA SER A 122 10.28 -16.41 -10.27
C SER A 122 10.02 -17.54 -11.27
N ASP A 123 8.90 -18.25 -11.16
CA ASP A 123 8.56 -19.38 -12.04
C ASP A 123 7.91 -18.95 -13.37
N ASN A 124 7.54 -17.66 -13.53
CA ASN A 124 6.89 -17.15 -14.74
C ASN A 124 7.85 -16.70 -15.84
N ASN A 125 9.14 -17.06 -15.78
CA ASN A 125 10.09 -16.84 -16.87
C ASN A 125 10.17 -17.98 -17.88
N GLU A 126 9.36 -19.07 -17.73
CA GLU A 126 9.20 -20.09 -18.75
C GLU A 126 7.72 -20.39 -19.00
N SER A 127 7.28 -19.96 -20.16
CA SER A 127 6.15 -20.42 -20.97
C SER A 127 5.06 -21.26 -20.26
N VAL A 128 3.91 -20.67 -19.98
CA VAL A 128 2.62 -21.39 -20.06
C VAL A 128 1.73 -20.69 -21.07
N VAL A 129 1.68 -21.35 -22.24
CA VAL A 129 0.70 -21.13 -23.29
C VAL A 129 -0.69 -21.53 -22.75
N SER A 130 -1.62 -20.61 -22.95
CA SER A 130 -3.06 -20.79 -23.17
C SER A 130 -3.82 -21.82 -22.31
N GLU A 131 -4.75 -21.32 -21.53
CA GLU A 131 -6.14 -21.76 -21.68
C GLU A 131 -7.09 -20.64 -21.27
N SER A 132 -7.99 -20.34 -22.20
CA SER A 132 -9.03 -19.34 -22.16
C SER A 132 -9.97 -19.56 -20.96
N ARG A 133 -9.93 -18.67 -20.00
CA ARG A 133 -11.07 -18.37 -19.14
C ARG A 133 -11.52 -16.94 -19.40
N SER A 134 -12.59 -16.82 -20.15
CA SER A 134 -13.37 -15.60 -20.30
C SER A 134 -14.07 -15.30 -18.97
N LEU A 135 -13.35 -14.67 -18.05
CA LEU A 135 -13.92 -13.85 -16.99
C LEU A 135 -13.27 -12.48 -17.15
N ASP A 136 -14.09 -11.44 -17.07
CA ASP A 136 -13.67 -10.06 -17.29
C ASP A 136 -12.33 -9.76 -16.64
N THR A 137 -11.24 -10.02 -17.36
CA THR A 137 -9.84 -9.85 -16.96
C THR A 137 -9.53 -8.40 -16.62
N TYR A 138 -10.41 -7.48 -17.02
CA TYR A 138 -10.25 -6.04 -16.84
C TYR A 138 -10.60 -5.56 -15.43
N THR A 139 -11.46 -6.27 -14.71
CA THR A 139 -11.79 -5.91 -13.31
C THR A 139 -10.66 -6.30 -12.35
N PHE A 140 -9.88 -7.34 -12.69
CA PHE A 140 -8.77 -7.81 -11.83
C PHE A 140 -7.49 -6.98 -11.95
N ALA A 141 -7.23 -6.34 -13.10
CA ALA A 141 -6.00 -5.57 -13.30
C ALA A 141 -5.92 -4.32 -12.40
N TYR A 142 -7.05 -3.84 -11.87
CA TYR A 142 -7.14 -2.68 -11.00
C TYR A 142 -7.64 -2.99 -9.59
N ALA A 143 -7.84 -4.26 -9.26
CA ALA A 143 -8.16 -4.68 -7.91
C ALA A 143 -7.01 -4.27 -6.97
N GLY A 144 -7.30 -3.39 -6.02
CA GLY A 144 -6.32 -2.82 -5.09
C GLY A 144 -5.63 -1.54 -5.56
N CYS A 145 -5.89 -1.04 -6.79
CA CYS A 145 -5.45 0.29 -7.19
C CYS A 145 -6.41 1.35 -6.64
N ARG A 146 -5.86 2.42 -6.10
CA ARG A 146 -6.64 3.59 -5.65
C ARG A 146 -6.24 4.83 -6.44
N CYS A 147 -7.22 5.71 -6.65
CA CYS A 147 -6.98 7.00 -7.26
C CYS A 147 -5.98 7.81 -6.43
N MET A 148 -4.99 8.42 -7.07
CA MET A 148 -3.95 9.19 -6.37
C MET A 148 -4.46 10.47 -5.73
N ASP A 149 -5.62 10.99 -6.18
CA ASP A 149 -6.20 12.23 -5.64
C ASP A 149 -7.22 11.99 -4.53
N CYS A 150 -8.18 11.06 -4.75
CA CYS A 150 -9.28 10.85 -3.83
C CYS A 150 -9.23 9.49 -3.10
N PHE A 151 -8.22 8.68 -3.39
CA PHE A 151 -7.98 7.36 -2.79
C PHE A 151 -9.11 6.33 -2.98
N GLU A 152 -10.06 6.62 -3.86
CA GLU A 152 -11.13 5.70 -4.22
C GLU A 152 -10.64 4.64 -5.20
N ASP A 153 -11.23 3.45 -5.14
CA ASP A 153 -10.90 2.30 -5.98
C ASP A 153 -11.87 2.09 -7.16
N ARG A 154 -12.83 3.01 -7.33
CA ARG A 154 -13.85 2.96 -8.37
C ARG A 154 -13.37 3.60 -9.65
N PHE A 155 -13.10 2.77 -10.65
CA PHE A 155 -12.68 3.20 -11.98
C PHE A 155 -13.68 2.75 -13.06
N GLU A 156 -13.66 3.45 -14.18
CA GLU A 156 -14.35 3.06 -15.40
C GLU A 156 -13.41 3.21 -16.60
N TRP A 157 -13.56 2.32 -17.56
CA TRP A 157 -12.87 2.45 -18.82
C TRP A 157 -13.55 3.51 -19.69
N ASN A 158 -12.73 4.24 -20.47
CA ASN A 158 -13.26 4.99 -21.60
C ASN A 158 -13.72 4.03 -22.71
N ASP A 159 -14.49 4.56 -23.68
CA ASP A 159 -15.15 3.77 -24.71
C ASP A 159 -14.19 2.93 -25.56
N ASP A 160 -12.99 3.42 -25.85
CA ASP A 160 -11.95 2.74 -26.62
C ASP A 160 -10.99 1.90 -25.76
N LYS A 161 -11.21 1.84 -24.43
CA LYS A 161 -10.38 1.13 -23.45
C LYS A 161 -8.89 1.53 -23.45
N SER A 162 -8.59 2.75 -23.85
CA SER A 162 -7.23 3.26 -23.86
C SER A 162 -6.78 3.82 -22.50
N TYR A 163 -7.72 4.28 -21.69
CA TYR A 163 -7.46 4.76 -20.32
C TYR A 163 -8.62 4.45 -19.37
N VAL A 164 -8.36 4.54 -18.08
CA VAL A 164 -9.37 4.44 -17.03
C VAL A 164 -9.55 5.78 -16.34
N ARG A 165 -10.77 6.07 -15.92
CA ARG A 165 -11.13 7.27 -15.19
C ARG A 165 -11.63 6.91 -13.80
N CYS A 166 -11.16 7.63 -12.77
CA CYS A 166 -11.75 7.55 -11.45
C CYS A 166 -13.18 8.10 -11.47
N LYS A 167 -14.15 7.28 -11.01
CA LYS A 167 -15.58 7.67 -10.99
C LYS A 167 -15.90 8.78 -10.00
N VAL A 168 -15.02 9.04 -9.04
CA VAL A 168 -15.26 10.00 -7.96
C VAL A 168 -14.70 11.38 -8.32
N CYS A 169 -13.44 11.48 -8.69
CA CYS A 169 -12.79 12.77 -8.99
C CYS A 169 -12.54 13.02 -10.47
N GLY A 170 -12.82 12.04 -11.35
CA GLY A 170 -12.65 12.16 -12.79
C GLY A 170 -11.20 12.05 -13.29
N ARG A 171 -10.21 11.82 -12.42
CA ARG A 171 -8.81 11.69 -12.82
C ARG A 171 -8.59 10.50 -13.75
N GLU A 172 -7.78 10.72 -14.78
CA GLU A 172 -7.53 9.76 -15.85
C GLU A 172 -6.15 9.11 -15.71
N TYR A 173 -6.07 7.82 -16.02
CA TYR A 173 -4.86 7.02 -15.91
C TYR A 173 -4.70 6.14 -17.13
N MET A 174 -3.48 6.01 -17.65
CA MET A 174 -3.18 5.03 -18.67
C MET A 174 -3.26 3.62 -18.07
N GLY A 175 -4.05 2.76 -18.68
CA GLY A 175 -4.14 1.35 -18.30
C GLY A 175 -2.90 0.59 -18.78
N GLY A 176 -2.04 0.16 -17.87
CA GLY A 176 -0.98 -0.81 -18.14
C GLY A 176 -1.22 -2.07 -17.33
N TYR A 177 -0.58 -3.16 -17.70
CA TYR A 177 -0.83 -4.51 -17.15
C TYR A 177 -0.65 -4.62 -15.63
N ASN A 178 -0.03 -3.64 -14.96
CA ASN A 178 0.17 -3.63 -13.50
C ASN A 178 0.25 -2.22 -12.90
N GLU A 179 0.05 -1.14 -13.64
CA GLU A 179 0.20 0.22 -13.13
C GLU A 179 -0.80 1.17 -13.75
N LEU A 180 -1.42 2.02 -12.92
CA LEU A 180 -2.16 3.18 -13.40
C LEU A 180 -1.16 4.34 -13.54
N VAL A 181 -0.86 4.74 -14.75
CA VAL A 181 -0.03 5.91 -15.04
C VAL A 181 -0.92 7.14 -15.13
N ASP A 182 -0.65 8.13 -14.27
CA ASP A 182 -1.41 9.38 -14.25
C ASP A 182 -1.21 10.20 -15.55
N LEU A 183 -2.27 10.36 -16.33
CA LEU A 183 -2.27 11.14 -17.57
C LEU A 183 -2.36 12.65 -17.34
N ASN A 184 -2.67 13.10 -16.12
CA ASN A 184 -2.85 14.52 -15.81
C ASN A 184 -1.55 15.19 -15.31
N ARG A 185 -0.43 14.47 -15.29
CA ARG A 185 0.90 15.04 -15.05
C ARG A 185 1.40 15.70 -16.36
N ARG A 186 1.00 16.93 -16.58
CA ARG A 186 1.68 17.89 -17.47
C ARG A 186 2.22 19.04 -16.67
#